data_69213aa82137e3925e70edcb575ae73a
#
_entry.id   69213aa82137e3925e70edcb575ae73a
#
_cell.length_a   1.000
_cell.length_b   1.000
_cell.length_c   1.000
_cell.angle_alpha   90.00
_cell.angle_beta   90.00
_cell.angle_gamma   90.00
#
_symmetry.space_group_name_H-M   'P 1'
#
loop_
_entity.id
_entity.type
_entity.pdbx_description
1 polymer ?
#
loop_
_entity_poly.entity_id
_entity_poly.type
_entity_poly.pdbx_seq_one_letter_code
_entity_poly.pdbx_strand_id
1 'polypeptide(L)'
;MKISFNKKLTIITAISLIILLVAIFNGCTVSQKIEAKSGAQLWAENCQRCHNTPSPSTFSPEKWETIGLHMQSRALLTETEKNKIVDFLKQ
;
A
#
# COMPACT_ATOMS: atom_id res chain seq x y z
N MET A 1 28.46 -24.50 -35.94
CA MET A 1 27.68 -23.25 -35.99
C MET A 1 26.31 -23.34 -35.36
N LYS A 2 25.52 -24.35 -35.54
CA LYS A 2 24.18 -24.51 -34.92
C LYS A 2 24.19 -24.56 -33.38
N ILE A 3 25.23 -25.14 -32.78
CA ILE A 3 25.35 -25.25 -31.31
C ILE A 3 25.59 -23.87 -30.65
N SER A 4 26.30 -22.96 -31.32
CA SER A 4 26.57 -21.61 -30.80
C SER A 4 25.33 -20.72 -30.79
N PHE A 5 24.48 -20.84 -31.81
CA PHE A 5 23.22 -20.07 -31.90
C PHE A 5 22.23 -20.51 -30.83
N ASN A 6 22.06 -21.81 -30.61
CA ASN A 6 21.17 -22.32 -29.58
C ASN A 6 21.62 -21.94 -28.15
N LYS A 7 22.94 -21.95 -27.89
CA LYS A 7 23.48 -21.49 -26.58
C LYS A 7 23.22 -20.00 -26.34
N LYS A 8 23.40 -19.14 -27.34
CA LYS A 8 23.08 -17.72 -27.22
C LYS A 8 21.58 -17.48 -26.98
N LEU A 9 20.74 -18.19 -27.70
CA LEU A 9 19.28 -18.09 -27.51
C LEU A 9 18.88 -18.54 -26.11
N THR A 10 19.42 -19.64 -25.61
CA THR A 10 19.14 -20.14 -24.25
C THR A 10 19.59 -19.14 -23.17
N ILE A 11 20.73 -18.49 -23.34
CA ILE A 11 21.22 -17.47 -22.40
C ILE A 11 20.30 -16.25 -22.40
N ILE A 12 19.86 -15.78 -23.56
CA ILE A 12 18.96 -14.63 -23.68
C ILE A 12 17.61 -14.93 -23.02
N THR A 13 17.04 -16.11 -23.25
CA THR A 13 15.77 -16.50 -22.62
C THR A 13 15.89 -16.64 -21.11
N ALA A 14 17.01 -17.17 -20.60
CA ALA A 14 17.27 -17.28 -19.17
C ALA A 14 17.40 -15.90 -18.51
N ILE A 15 18.12 -14.97 -19.13
CA ILE A 15 18.25 -13.59 -18.64
C ILE A 15 16.90 -12.88 -18.63
N SER A 16 16.11 -13.01 -19.69
CA SER A 16 14.76 -12.43 -19.78
C SER A 16 13.85 -12.94 -18.68
N LEU A 17 13.89 -14.24 -18.38
CA LEU A 17 13.10 -14.85 -17.33
C LEU A 17 13.52 -14.33 -15.94
N ILE A 18 14.82 -14.18 -15.69
CA ILE A 18 15.34 -13.62 -14.43
C ILE A 18 14.89 -12.17 -14.24
N ILE A 19 14.95 -11.35 -15.27
CA ILE A 19 14.49 -9.95 -15.21
C ILE A 19 12.99 -9.89 -14.89
N LEU A 20 12.20 -10.76 -15.51
CA LEU A 20 10.76 -10.83 -15.24
C LEU A 20 10.47 -11.22 -13.78
N LEU A 21 11.18 -12.20 -13.23
CA LEU A 21 11.05 -12.63 -11.83
C LEU A 21 11.42 -11.49 -10.87
N VAL A 22 12.52 -10.79 -11.12
CA VAL A 22 12.94 -9.65 -10.28
C VAL A 22 11.90 -8.53 -10.30
N ALA A 23 11.28 -8.24 -11.43
CA ALA A 23 10.21 -7.24 -11.54
C ALA A 23 8.98 -7.60 -10.70
N ILE A 24 8.61 -8.89 -10.65
CA ILE A 24 7.46 -9.37 -9.84
C ILE A 24 7.77 -9.22 -8.34
N PHE A 25 8.98 -9.55 -7.88
CA PHE A 25 9.35 -9.42 -6.47
C PHE A 25 9.41 -7.97 -5.98
N ASN A 26 9.77 -7.01 -6.84
CA ASN A 26 9.79 -5.59 -6.46
C ASN A 26 8.40 -4.97 -6.26
N GLY A 27 7.36 -5.52 -6.86
CA GLY A 27 5.97 -5.09 -6.66
C GLY A 27 5.44 -5.29 -5.24
N CYS A 28 5.97 -6.26 -4.48
CA CYS A 28 5.54 -6.55 -3.11
C CYS A 28 6.08 -5.58 -2.06
N THR A 29 7.11 -4.79 -2.36
CA THR A 29 7.79 -3.92 -1.37
C THR A 29 6.92 -2.73 -0.94
N VAL A 30 6.06 -2.24 -1.80
CA VAL A 30 5.14 -1.11 -1.49
C VAL A 30 4.05 -1.56 -0.51
N SER A 31 3.51 -2.75 -0.67
CA SER A 31 2.50 -3.32 0.23
C SER A 31 3.04 -3.55 1.65
N GLN A 32 4.26 -4.05 1.78
CA GLN A 32 4.91 -4.26 3.09
C GLN A 32 5.17 -2.93 3.83
N LYS A 33 5.48 -1.86 3.13
CA LYS A 33 5.71 -0.55 3.72
C LYS A 33 4.44 0.04 4.33
N ILE A 34 3.29 -0.19 3.72
CA ILE A 34 1.97 0.20 4.24
C ILE A 34 1.57 -0.69 5.42
N GLU A 35 1.82 -2.00 5.34
CA GLU A 35 1.57 -2.94 6.43
C GLU A 35 2.36 -2.61 7.69
N ALA A 36 3.57 -2.08 7.58
CA ALA A 36 4.41 -1.70 8.71
C ALA A 36 3.94 -0.43 9.44
N LYS A 37 3.12 0.43 8.80
CA LYS A 37 2.65 1.68 9.40
C LYS A 37 1.50 1.45 10.38
N SER A 38 1.55 2.14 11.52
CA SER A 38 0.44 2.16 12.48
C SER A 38 -0.74 3.02 11.99
N GLY A 39 -1.93 2.81 12.56
CA GLY A 39 -3.09 3.65 12.28
C GLY A 39 -2.85 5.12 12.61
N ALA A 40 -2.15 5.42 13.70
CA ALA A 40 -1.78 6.78 14.08
C ALA A 40 -0.87 7.46 13.05
N GLN A 41 0.13 6.73 12.54
CA GLN A 41 1.01 7.25 11.49
C GLN A 41 0.25 7.52 10.19
N LEU A 42 -0.59 6.57 9.75
CA LEU A 42 -1.41 6.74 8.56
C LEU A 42 -2.41 7.89 8.70
N TRP A 43 -3.01 8.07 9.89
CA TRP A 43 -3.88 9.21 10.19
C TRP A 43 -3.13 10.54 10.08
N ALA A 44 -1.95 10.66 10.69
CA ALA A 44 -1.15 11.89 10.64
C ALA A 44 -0.72 12.21 9.20
N GLU A 45 -0.27 11.21 8.44
CA GLU A 45 0.22 11.40 7.07
C GLU A 45 -0.89 11.73 6.06
N ASN A 46 -2.09 11.19 6.24
CA ASN A 46 -3.17 11.28 5.25
C ASN A 46 -4.28 12.26 5.62
N CYS A 47 -4.62 12.41 6.89
CA CYS A 47 -5.77 13.20 7.31
C CYS A 47 -5.41 14.66 7.62
N GLN A 48 -4.22 14.91 8.16
CA GLN A 48 -3.81 16.26 8.55
C GLN A 48 -3.32 17.13 7.40
N ARG A 49 -3.16 16.58 6.21
CA ARG A 49 -2.64 17.33 5.05
C ARG A 49 -3.62 18.39 4.50
N CYS A 50 -4.92 18.17 4.64
CA CYS A 50 -5.92 19.02 3.99
C CYS A 50 -6.55 20.02 4.96
N HIS A 51 -6.77 19.64 6.20
CA HIS A 51 -7.35 20.50 7.24
C HIS A 51 -7.06 19.92 8.63
N ASN A 52 -7.33 20.69 9.67
CA ASN A 52 -7.29 20.17 11.04
C ASN A 52 -8.34 19.09 11.23
N THR A 53 -7.89 17.93 11.66
CA THR A 53 -8.78 16.79 11.93
C THR A 53 -9.23 16.79 13.37
N PRO A 54 -10.47 16.37 13.66
CA PRO A 54 -10.95 16.21 15.03
C PRO A 54 -10.13 15.16 15.78
N SER A 55 -10.04 15.31 17.09
CA SER A 55 -9.43 14.28 17.94
C SER A 55 -10.26 12.99 17.94
N PRO A 56 -9.66 11.83 18.26
CA PRO A 56 -10.38 10.55 18.31
C PRO A 56 -11.62 10.59 19.21
N SER A 57 -11.59 11.33 20.32
CA SER A 57 -12.70 11.46 21.27
C SER A 57 -13.86 12.32 20.78
N THR A 58 -13.76 12.95 19.61
CA THR A 58 -14.79 13.87 19.11
C THR A 58 -16.05 13.16 18.62
N PHE A 59 -15.90 11.95 18.09
CA PHE A 59 -17.01 11.17 17.54
C PHE A 59 -17.08 9.77 18.14
N SER A 60 -18.26 9.16 18.07
CA SER A 60 -18.46 7.77 18.47
C SER A 60 -17.75 6.81 17.49
N PRO A 61 -17.47 5.56 17.92
CA PRO A 61 -16.88 4.54 17.05
C PRO A 61 -17.65 4.33 15.74
N GLU A 62 -18.98 4.31 15.80
CA GLU A 62 -19.85 4.14 14.62
C GLU A 62 -19.74 5.33 13.67
N LYS A 63 -19.57 6.53 14.21
CA LYS A 63 -19.39 7.74 13.42
C LYS A 63 -18.04 7.73 12.70
N TRP A 64 -16.98 7.23 13.35
CA TRP A 64 -15.68 7.07 12.72
C TRP A 64 -15.70 6.07 11.57
N GLU A 65 -16.48 4.99 11.64
CA GLU A 65 -16.69 4.07 10.50
C GLU A 65 -17.24 4.82 9.27
N THR A 66 -18.29 5.60 9.47
CA THR A 66 -18.92 6.39 8.41
C THR A 66 -17.96 7.42 7.82
N ILE A 67 -17.22 8.13 8.68
CA ILE A 67 -16.22 9.12 8.26
C ILE A 67 -15.11 8.44 7.47
N GLY A 68 -14.61 7.30 7.93
CA GLY A 68 -13.57 6.52 7.25
C GLY A 68 -13.97 6.11 5.83
N LEU A 69 -15.18 5.61 5.65
CA LEU A 69 -15.75 5.28 4.34
C LEU A 69 -15.82 6.50 3.41
N HIS A 70 -16.28 7.63 3.94
CA HIS A 70 -16.37 8.87 3.16
C HIS A 70 -15.00 9.40 2.76
N MET A 71 -14.04 9.35 3.67
CA MET A 71 -12.69 9.87 3.44
C MET A 71 -11.80 8.94 2.64
N GLN A 72 -12.13 7.66 2.53
CA GLN A 72 -11.35 6.69 1.77
C GLN A 72 -11.11 7.14 0.33
N SER A 73 -12.16 7.56 -0.37
CA SER A 73 -12.05 8.04 -1.75
C SER A 73 -11.41 9.42 -1.85
N ARG A 74 -11.64 10.31 -0.88
CA ARG A 74 -11.11 11.67 -0.89
C ARG A 74 -9.61 11.73 -0.57
N ALA A 75 -9.15 10.89 0.35
CA ALA A 75 -7.74 10.78 0.70
C ALA A 75 -6.99 9.71 -0.10
N LEU A 76 -7.66 9.02 -1.03
CA LEU A 76 -7.11 7.95 -1.86
C LEU A 76 -6.49 6.81 -1.04
N LEU A 77 -7.19 6.40 0.02
CA LEU A 77 -6.74 5.34 0.92
C LEU A 77 -7.10 3.96 0.37
N THR A 78 -6.19 3.02 0.54
CA THR A 78 -6.51 1.60 0.39
C THR A 78 -7.46 1.14 1.51
N GLU A 79 -8.10 -0.01 1.33
CA GLU A 79 -8.96 -0.61 2.37
C GLU A 79 -8.18 -0.84 3.68
N THR A 80 -6.95 -1.35 3.57
CA THR A 80 -6.08 -1.60 4.72
C THR A 80 -5.73 -0.32 5.47
N GLU A 81 -5.37 0.74 4.77
CA GLU A 81 -5.05 2.04 5.38
C GLU A 81 -6.27 2.64 6.08
N LYS A 82 -7.42 2.64 5.42
CA LYS A 82 -8.68 3.10 6.01
C LYS A 82 -9.00 2.33 7.30
N ASN A 83 -8.93 1.01 7.28
CA ASN A 83 -9.24 0.18 8.45
C ASN A 83 -8.29 0.48 9.62
N LYS A 84 -6.99 0.57 9.38
CA LYS A 84 -6.01 0.93 10.43
C LYS A 84 -6.26 2.31 11.02
N ILE A 85 -6.61 3.29 10.20
CA ILE A 85 -6.94 4.65 10.66
C ILE A 85 -8.20 4.63 11.50
N VAL A 86 -9.26 3.98 11.05
CA VAL A 86 -10.54 3.89 11.78
C VAL A 86 -10.35 3.16 13.11
N ASP A 87 -9.62 2.05 13.15
CA ASP A 87 -9.32 1.32 14.38
C ASP A 87 -8.54 2.18 15.40
N PHE A 88 -7.61 3.00 14.93
CA PHE A 88 -6.91 3.98 15.78
C PHE A 88 -7.88 5.04 16.34
N LEU A 89 -8.80 5.54 15.55
CA LEU A 89 -9.73 6.60 15.94
C LEU A 89 -10.86 6.13 16.88
N LYS A 90 -11.11 4.83 16.93
CA LYS A 90 -12.13 4.20 17.79
C LYS A 90 -11.64 3.85 19.20
N GLN A 91 -10.37 4.06 19.52
CA GLN A 91 -9.77 3.74 20.83
C GLN A 91 -10.21 4.66 21.98
#